data_ab0011072efb0943eab0a8d3f8c2fd02
#
_entry.id   ab0011072efb0943eab0a8d3f8c2fd02
#
_cell.length_a   1.000
_cell.length_b   1.000
_cell.length_c   1.000
_cell.angle_alpha   90.00
_cell.angle_beta   90.00
_cell.angle_gamma   90.00
#
_symmetry.space_group_name_H-M   'P 1'
#
loop_
_entity.id
_entity.type
_entity.pdbx_description
1 polymer ?
#
loop_
_entity_poly.entity_id
_entity_poly.type
_entity_poly.pdbx_seq_one_letter_code
_entity_poly.pdbx_strand_id
1 'polypeptide(L)'
;MSDRTCTLCGKGVLTRRIKPVTYRLHEYETIIEQPGDWCDYCDDGILTGEDIMMTEPLIEKFRAEVMAKKEAVKGSGLKHGMK
;
A
#
# COMPACT_ATOMS: atom_id res chain seq x y z
N MET A 1 20.01 6.03 13.02
CA MET A 1 19.63 4.97 13.59
C MET A 1 18.31 5.05 14.09
N SER A 2 17.52 4.18 13.84
CA SER A 2 16.17 4.28 14.14
C SER A 2 15.68 3.13 14.92
N ASP A 3 16.56 2.48 15.60
CA ASP A 3 16.17 1.33 16.39
C ASP A 3 15.48 1.83 17.64
N ARG A 4 14.21 1.52 17.74
CA ARG A 4 13.42 1.93 18.88
C ARG A 4 12.54 0.79 19.28
N THR A 5 12.16 0.77 20.57
CA THR A 5 11.21 -0.21 21.04
C THR A 5 9.86 0.07 20.39
N CYS A 6 9.24 -0.98 19.90
CA CYS A 6 7.94 -0.85 19.26
C CYS A 6 6.92 -0.40 20.31
N THR A 7 6.22 0.67 20.01
CA THR A 7 5.21 1.17 20.95
C THR A 7 3.89 0.42 20.79
N LEU A 8 3.77 -0.40 19.77
CA LEU A 8 2.53 -1.13 19.54
C LEU A 8 2.49 -2.40 20.36
N CYS A 9 3.60 -3.14 20.43
CA CYS A 9 3.62 -4.36 21.19
C CYS A 9 4.52 -4.27 22.40
N GLY A 10 5.43 -3.32 22.44
CA GLY A 10 6.31 -3.13 23.58
C GLY A 10 7.42 -4.15 23.71
N LYS A 11 7.55 -5.06 22.76
CA LYS A 11 8.55 -6.12 22.87
C LYS A 11 9.55 -6.11 21.74
N GLY A 12 9.14 -5.76 20.56
CA GLY A 12 10.05 -5.77 19.42
C GLY A 12 10.79 -4.47 19.27
N VAL A 13 11.62 -4.42 18.24
CA VAL A 13 12.42 -3.25 17.93
C VAL A 13 12.04 -2.78 16.55
N LEU A 14 11.81 -1.47 16.43
CA LEU A 14 11.49 -0.86 15.15
C LEU A 14 12.77 -0.63 14.38
N THR A 15 12.82 -1.13 13.17
CA THR A 15 13.98 -1.00 12.31
C THR A 15 13.54 -0.44 10.97
N ARG A 16 14.32 0.49 10.44
CA ARG A 16 14.02 1.10 9.15
C ARG A 16 14.19 0.07 8.06
N ARG A 17 13.12 -0.26 7.38
CA ARG A 17 13.16 -1.28 6.33
C ARG A 17 12.09 -1.00 5.29
N ILE A 18 12.22 -1.71 4.18
CA ILE A 18 11.19 -1.70 3.15
C ILE A 18 10.57 -3.09 3.13
N LYS A 19 9.26 -3.14 3.31
CA LYS A 19 8.56 -4.42 3.35
C LYS A 19 7.54 -4.49 2.23
N PRO A 20 7.35 -5.67 1.67
CA PRO A 20 6.28 -5.85 0.68
C PRO A 20 4.94 -5.86 1.40
N VAL A 21 4.03 -5.01 0.93
CA VAL A 21 2.70 -4.92 1.51
C VAL A 21 1.70 -5.14 0.39
N THR A 22 0.74 -6.01 0.64
CA THR A 22 -0.29 -6.29 -0.35
C THR A 22 -1.34 -5.19 -0.28
N TYR A 23 -1.58 -4.57 -1.42
CA TYR A 23 -2.61 -3.55 -1.53
C TYR A 23 -3.71 -4.09 -2.42
N ARG A 24 -4.94 -4.09 -1.92
CA ARG A 24 -6.06 -4.68 -2.63
C ARG A 24 -7.10 -3.64 -2.95
N LEU A 25 -7.61 -3.69 -4.16
CA LEU A 25 -8.66 -2.79 -4.59
C LEU A 25 -9.63 -3.58 -5.45
N HIS A 26 -10.87 -3.69 -4.99
CA HIS A 26 -11.87 -4.50 -5.65
C HIS A 26 -11.37 -5.95 -5.68
N GLU A 27 -11.28 -6.54 -6.83
CA GLU A 27 -10.80 -7.91 -6.95
C GLU A 27 -9.36 -8.00 -7.43
N TYR A 28 -8.68 -6.86 -7.46
CA TYR A 28 -7.30 -6.79 -7.91
C TYR A 28 -6.40 -6.53 -6.73
N GLU A 29 -5.18 -7.00 -6.82
CA GLU A 29 -4.21 -6.71 -5.78
C GLU A 29 -2.84 -6.58 -6.37
N THR A 30 -1.98 -5.88 -5.66
CA THR A 30 -0.61 -5.67 -6.07
C THR A 30 0.26 -5.62 -4.83
N ILE A 31 1.56 -5.79 -5.04
CA ILE A 31 2.52 -5.71 -3.95
C ILE A 31 3.23 -4.38 -4.06
N ILE A 32 3.23 -3.64 -2.95
CA ILE A 32 3.88 -2.36 -2.89
C ILE A 32 4.97 -2.43 -1.84
N GLU A 33 6.16 -1.99 -2.19
CA GLU A 33 7.27 -1.99 -1.25
C GLU A 33 7.19 -0.73 -0.42
N GLN A 34 6.81 -0.89 0.82
CA GLN A 34 6.53 0.21 1.70
C GLN A 34 7.69 0.46 2.66
N PRO A 35 8.36 1.59 2.56
CA PRO A 35 9.37 1.94 3.54
C PRO A 35 8.73 2.37 4.85
N GLY A 36 9.39 2.09 5.93
CA GLY A 36 8.88 2.46 7.24
C GLY A 36 9.71 1.85 8.33
N ASP A 37 9.31 2.10 9.55
CA ASP A 37 9.95 1.52 10.73
C ASP A 37 9.12 0.31 11.13
N TRP A 38 9.68 -0.86 10.88
CA TRP A 38 8.95 -2.10 11.06
C TRP A 38 9.43 -2.85 12.29
N CYS A 39 8.48 -3.38 13.04
CA CYS A 39 8.77 -4.15 14.23
C CYS A 39 9.15 -5.57 13.84
N ASP A 40 10.13 -6.13 14.54
CA ASP A 40 10.57 -7.49 14.26
C ASP A 40 9.83 -8.52 15.09
N TYR A 41 8.90 -8.09 15.93
CA TYR A 41 8.16 -9.00 16.80
C TYR A 41 6.68 -9.08 16.36
N CYS A 42 6.00 -7.97 16.34
CA CYS A 42 4.58 -7.98 16.00
C CYS A 42 4.33 -7.77 14.52
N ASP A 43 5.37 -7.50 13.76
CA ASP A 43 5.27 -7.33 12.30
C ASP A 43 4.44 -6.10 11.91
N ASP A 44 4.20 -5.22 12.84
CA ASP A 44 3.56 -3.96 12.53
C ASP A 44 4.62 -2.91 12.29
N GLY A 45 4.21 -1.76 11.83
CA GLY A 45 5.16 -0.71 11.52
C GLY A 45 4.57 0.66 11.72
N ILE A 46 5.47 1.63 11.76
CA ILE A 46 5.10 3.03 11.90
C ILE A 46 5.60 3.75 10.65
N LEU A 47 4.70 4.44 9.99
CA LEU A 47 5.02 5.14 8.76
C LEU A 47 4.95 6.64 8.99
N THR A 48 5.93 7.35 8.43
CA THR A 48 5.88 8.81 8.46
C THR A 48 5.17 9.31 7.21
N GLY A 49 4.93 10.61 7.17
CA GLY A 49 4.33 11.19 5.98
C GLY A 49 5.17 10.97 4.74
N GLU A 50 6.50 11.02 4.91
CA GLU A 50 7.38 10.78 3.79
C GLU A 50 7.27 9.35 3.28
N ASP A 51 7.14 8.40 4.22
CA ASP A 51 7.02 7.00 3.82
C ASP A 51 5.76 6.79 2.99
N ILE A 52 4.68 7.42 3.39
CA ILE A 52 3.42 7.30 2.67
C ILE A 52 3.53 7.96 1.31
N MET A 53 4.19 9.11 1.24
CA MET A 53 4.32 9.82 -0.02
C MET A 53 5.14 9.04 -1.03
N MET A 54 6.03 8.20 -0.57
CA MET A 54 6.84 7.41 -1.49
C MET A 54 6.03 6.35 -2.20
N THR A 55 4.98 5.85 -1.57
CA THR A 55 4.15 4.83 -2.19
C THR A 55 2.88 5.39 -2.79
N GLU A 56 2.55 6.62 -2.49
CA GLU A 56 1.30 7.20 -2.98
C GLU A 56 1.19 7.16 -4.50
N PRO A 57 2.22 7.55 -5.26
CA PRO A 57 2.08 7.47 -6.72
C PRO A 57 1.93 6.04 -7.21
N LEU A 58 2.51 5.09 -6.51
CA LEU A 58 2.33 3.69 -6.91
C LEU A 58 0.89 3.25 -6.68
N ILE A 59 0.32 3.65 -5.57
CA ILE A 59 -1.05 3.30 -5.25
C ILE A 59 -2.01 3.97 -6.23
N GLU A 60 -1.75 5.23 -6.56
CA GLU A 60 -2.61 5.93 -7.49
C GLU A 60 -2.53 5.32 -8.88
N LYS A 61 -1.33 4.90 -9.28
CA LYS A 61 -1.20 4.25 -10.57
C LYS A 61 -1.97 2.94 -10.59
N PHE A 62 -1.88 2.17 -9.51
CA PHE A 62 -2.60 0.92 -9.42
C PHE A 62 -4.10 1.16 -9.47
N ARG A 63 -4.57 2.16 -8.74
CA ARG A 63 -5.99 2.47 -8.74
C ARG A 63 -6.48 2.88 -10.11
N ALA A 64 -5.68 3.68 -10.81
CA ALA A 64 -6.06 4.10 -12.15
C ALA A 64 -6.13 2.89 -13.08
N GLU A 65 -5.19 1.96 -12.94
CA GLU A 65 -5.20 0.78 -13.78
C GLU A 65 -6.41 -0.09 -13.49
N VAL A 66 -6.75 -0.24 -12.21
CA VAL A 66 -7.90 -1.05 -11.84
C VAL A 66 -9.18 -0.43 -12.36
N MET A 67 -9.31 0.89 -12.20
CA MET A 67 -10.51 1.57 -12.68
C MET A 67 -10.62 1.46 -14.19
N ALA A 68 -9.51 1.55 -14.89
CA ALA A 68 -9.53 1.41 -16.34
C ALA A 68 -9.96 0.01 -16.72
N LYS A 69 -9.51 -0.99 -16.01
CA LYS A 69 -9.89 -2.35 -16.32
C LYS A 69 -11.37 -2.59 -16.04
N LYS A 70 -11.86 -2.03 -14.96
CA LYS A 70 -13.27 -2.18 -14.65
C LYS A 70 -14.12 -1.51 -15.70
N GLU A 71 -13.71 -0.32 -16.11
CA GLU A 71 -14.47 0.39 -17.12
C GLU A 71 -14.42 -0.31 -18.45
N ALA A 72 -13.27 -0.90 -18.77
CA ALA A 72 -13.16 -1.61 -20.03
C ALA A 72 -14.12 -2.78 -20.07
N VAL A 73 -14.25 -3.49 -18.98
CA VAL A 73 -15.16 -4.63 -18.90
C VAL A 73 -16.60 -4.14 -19.00
N LYS A 74 -16.92 -3.10 -18.26
CA LYS A 74 -18.27 -2.56 -18.31
C LYS A 74 -18.53 -1.84 -19.61
N GLY A 75 -17.51 -1.14 -20.09
CA GLY A 75 -17.66 -0.35 -21.29
C GLY A 75 -18.00 -1.18 -22.48
N SER A 76 -17.67 -2.43 -22.38
CA SER A 76 -18.07 -3.25 -23.49
C SER A 76 -19.58 -3.33 -23.52
N GLY A 77 -20.17 -2.90 -22.57
CA GLY A 77 -21.58 -2.82 -22.65
C GLY A 77 -22.02 -1.43 -22.56
N LEU A 78 -21.91 -0.77 -22.58
CA LEU A 78 -22.34 0.36 -22.20
C LEU A 78 -22.12 1.43 -22.14
N LYS A 79 -21.75 1.77 -22.33
CA LYS A 79 -21.51 2.60 -22.19
C LYS A 79 -21.75 3.43 -21.86
N HIS A 80 -21.67 3.55 -21.74
CA HIS A 80 -21.81 4.13 -21.34
C HIS A 80 -21.89 4.90 -21.07
N GLY A 81 -22.07 4.89 -21.13
CA GLY A 81 -22.11 5.42 -20.78
C GLY A 81 -21.92 6.33 -20.42
N MET A 82 -21.70 6.40 -20.50
CA MET A 82 -21.55 6.93 -20.08
C MET A 82 -21.48 7.63 -20.12
N LYS A 83 -21.36 7.80 -20.18
CA LYS A 83 -21.25 8.16 -20.24
C LYS A 83 -21.47 8.54 -20.39
#